data_f2835e9265708dafdcca15f560d7156d
#
_entry.id   f2835e9265708dafdcca15f560d7156d
#
_cell.length_a   1.000
_cell.length_b   1.000
_cell.length_c   1.000
_cell.angle_alpha   90.00
_cell.angle_beta   90.00
_cell.angle_gamma   90.00
#
_symmetry.space_group_name_H-M   'P 1'
#
loop_
_entity.id
_entity.type
_entity.pdbx_description
1 polymer ?
#
loop_
_entity_poly.entity_id
_entity_poly.type
_entity_poly.pdbx_seq_one_letter_code
_entity_poly.pdbx_strand_id
1 'polypeptide(L)'
;MDVHPPRQPIHTVKDFLLHLLTITVGLFIALSLEAAVESLHHRHLVRDARQNLHREIAANYQQYAMNAKWVAENRDQLARNIELLRELRHGKKLDPANLGWHWQWNSFSGVAWRAARDNGAVSYMAPDLIASYSWIYLQQDYINSTALAIVGEESKAGAALEAAADPSNLSPLEIQTLLVKSAEINLSLSTLQSTMKGLEDMYIEQSQNRAAETP
;
A
#
# COMPACT_ATOMS: atom_id res chain seq x y z
N MET A 1 -44.13 33.17 -24.60
CA MET A 1 -44.81 31.87 -24.52
C MET A 1 -46.01 32.02 -23.64
N ASP A 2 -47.20 32.11 -24.23
CA ASP A 2 -48.44 32.18 -23.46
C ASP A 2 -48.81 30.81 -22.93
N VAL A 3 -48.66 30.61 -21.63
CA VAL A 3 -49.12 29.41 -20.95
C VAL A 3 -50.62 29.59 -20.70
N HIS A 4 -51.43 29.03 -21.58
CA HIS A 4 -52.85 29.00 -21.34
C HIS A 4 -53.17 28.00 -20.23
N PRO A 5 -53.92 28.37 -19.19
CA PRO A 5 -54.36 27.43 -18.17
C PRO A 5 -55.30 26.39 -18.81
N PRO A 6 -55.29 25.14 -18.32
CA PRO A 6 -56.18 24.10 -18.87
C PRO A 6 -57.65 24.54 -18.72
N ARG A 7 -58.40 24.51 -19.84
CA ARG A 7 -59.77 25.02 -19.98
C ARG A 7 -60.86 24.15 -19.35
N GLN A 8 -60.53 23.10 -18.62
CA GLN A 8 -61.55 22.31 -17.94
C GLN A 8 -61.24 22.18 -16.47
N PRO A 9 -62.10 22.71 -15.58
CA PRO A 9 -61.97 22.45 -14.14
C PRO A 9 -62.22 20.94 -13.88
N ILE A 10 -61.49 20.40 -12.91
CA ILE A 10 -61.66 19.02 -12.42
C ILE A 10 -63.07 18.95 -11.79
N HIS A 11 -64.03 18.39 -12.49
CA HIS A 11 -65.42 18.38 -12.06
C HIS A 11 -65.87 17.11 -11.35
N THR A 12 -65.02 16.03 -11.35
CA THR A 12 -65.37 14.79 -10.69
C THR A 12 -64.18 14.21 -9.91
N VAL A 13 -64.46 13.49 -8.81
CA VAL A 13 -63.45 12.76 -8.04
C VAL A 13 -62.67 11.81 -8.93
N LYS A 14 -63.29 11.26 -9.96
CA LYS A 14 -62.65 10.37 -10.95
C LYS A 14 -61.54 11.11 -11.74
N ASP A 15 -61.82 12.32 -12.20
CA ASP A 15 -60.84 13.13 -12.97
C ASP A 15 -59.66 13.52 -12.10
N PHE A 16 -59.93 13.87 -10.82
CA PHE A 16 -58.91 14.16 -9.81
C PHE A 16 -58.01 12.92 -9.59
N LEU A 17 -58.58 11.72 -9.38
CA LEU A 17 -57.83 10.49 -9.18
C LEU A 17 -57.00 10.11 -10.41
N LEU A 18 -57.57 10.29 -11.63
CA LEU A 18 -56.83 10.02 -12.85
C LEU A 18 -55.62 10.97 -13.00
N HIS A 19 -55.80 12.23 -12.69
CA HIS A 19 -54.72 13.23 -12.72
C HIS A 19 -53.64 12.92 -11.70
N LEU A 20 -54.03 12.58 -10.48
CA LEU A 20 -53.15 12.17 -9.42
C LEU A 20 -52.36 10.90 -9.83
N LEU A 21 -53.03 9.90 -10.41
CA LEU A 21 -52.39 8.68 -10.91
C LEU A 21 -51.34 9.01 -11.96
N THR A 22 -51.68 9.87 -12.93
CA THR A 22 -50.77 10.25 -14.03
C THR A 22 -49.53 10.93 -13.50
N ILE A 23 -49.68 11.85 -12.55
CA ILE A 23 -48.52 12.55 -11.90
C ILE A 23 -47.66 11.52 -11.12
N THR A 24 -48.32 10.64 -10.36
CA THR A 24 -47.63 9.62 -9.57
C THR A 24 -46.84 8.67 -10.46
N VAL A 25 -47.43 8.18 -11.56
CA VAL A 25 -46.72 7.31 -12.52
C VAL A 25 -45.57 8.04 -13.18
N GLY A 26 -45.75 9.31 -13.57
CA GLY A 26 -44.67 10.13 -14.13
C GLY A 26 -43.48 10.30 -13.14
N LEU A 27 -43.80 10.54 -11.87
CA LEU A 27 -42.81 10.65 -10.81
C LEU A 27 -42.04 9.34 -10.60
N PHE A 28 -42.74 8.20 -10.55
CA PHE A 28 -42.08 6.89 -10.42
C PHE A 28 -41.16 6.56 -11.60
N ILE A 29 -41.55 6.90 -12.83
CA ILE A 29 -40.71 6.73 -14.01
C ILE A 29 -39.43 7.59 -13.88
N ALA A 30 -39.58 8.86 -13.50
CA ALA A 30 -38.45 9.78 -13.33
C ALA A 30 -37.45 9.27 -12.25
N LEU A 31 -37.96 8.89 -11.07
CA LEU A 31 -37.13 8.35 -9.98
C LEU A 31 -36.45 7.03 -10.36
N SER A 32 -37.16 6.16 -11.10
CA SER A 32 -36.58 4.89 -11.57
C SER A 32 -35.46 5.11 -12.58
N LEU A 33 -35.59 6.09 -13.47
CA LEU A 33 -34.55 6.45 -14.43
C LEU A 33 -33.33 7.05 -13.72
N GLU A 34 -33.55 7.93 -12.76
CA GLU A 34 -32.49 8.52 -11.93
C GLU A 34 -31.70 7.40 -11.19
N ALA A 35 -32.39 6.50 -10.50
CA ALA A 35 -31.79 5.37 -9.80
C ALA A 35 -30.99 4.46 -10.75
N ALA A 36 -31.46 4.25 -11.98
CA ALA A 36 -30.75 3.48 -12.98
C ALA A 36 -29.44 4.15 -13.42
N VAL A 37 -29.48 5.45 -13.69
CA VAL A 37 -28.28 6.24 -14.05
C VAL A 37 -27.26 6.23 -12.91
N GLU A 38 -27.71 6.45 -11.68
CA GLU A 38 -26.85 6.40 -10.49
C GLU A 38 -26.21 5.02 -10.32
N SER A 39 -26.97 3.94 -10.47
CA SER A 39 -26.44 2.57 -10.41
C SER A 39 -25.36 2.32 -11.46
N LEU A 40 -25.56 2.80 -12.69
CA LEU A 40 -24.55 2.71 -13.75
C LEU A 40 -23.28 3.50 -13.40
N HIS A 41 -23.46 4.71 -12.87
CA HIS A 41 -22.33 5.53 -12.43
C HIS A 41 -21.50 4.83 -11.36
N HIS A 42 -22.13 4.28 -10.31
CA HIS A 42 -21.44 3.54 -9.25
C HIS A 42 -20.68 2.31 -9.77
N ARG A 43 -21.29 1.55 -10.73
CA ARG A 43 -20.62 0.41 -11.37
C ARG A 43 -19.37 0.82 -12.13
N HIS A 44 -19.40 1.95 -12.86
CA HIS A 44 -18.23 2.48 -13.55
C HIS A 44 -17.16 2.91 -12.56
N LEU A 45 -17.53 3.62 -11.49
CA LEU A 45 -16.62 4.08 -10.44
C LEU A 45 -15.87 2.91 -9.79
N VAL A 46 -16.59 1.84 -9.41
CA VAL A 46 -16.00 0.63 -8.82
C VAL A 46 -15.08 -0.07 -9.81
N ARG A 47 -15.52 -0.22 -11.06
CA ARG A 47 -14.70 -0.88 -12.09
C ARG A 47 -13.38 -0.17 -12.33
N ASP A 48 -13.41 1.15 -12.44
CA ASP A 48 -12.23 1.96 -12.71
C ASP A 48 -11.29 1.96 -11.49
N ALA A 49 -11.84 2.03 -10.28
CA ALA A 49 -11.07 1.87 -9.04
C ALA A 49 -10.38 0.50 -8.96
N ARG A 50 -11.11 -0.60 -9.20
CA ARG A 50 -10.52 -1.96 -9.22
C ARG A 50 -9.41 -2.09 -10.26
N GLN A 51 -9.58 -1.53 -11.45
CA GLN A 51 -8.55 -1.56 -12.48
C GLN A 51 -7.27 -0.83 -12.04
N ASN A 52 -7.41 0.32 -11.37
CA ASN A 52 -6.28 1.08 -10.83
C ASN A 52 -5.58 0.31 -9.69
N LEU A 53 -6.36 -0.27 -8.77
CA LEU A 53 -5.85 -1.10 -7.68
C LEU A 53 -5.06 -2.30 -8.20
N HIS A 54 -5.58 -3.01 -9.20
CA HIS A 54 -4.87 -4.15 -9.80
C HIS A 54 -3.56 -3.75 -10.46
N ARG A 55 -3.52 -2.60 -11.16
CA ARG A 55 -2.28 -2.09 -11.76
C ARG A 55 -1.25 -1.72 -10.71
N GLU A 56 -1.67 -1.06 -9.65
CA GLU A 56 -0.77 -0.68 -8.55
C GLU A 56 -0.25 -1.90 -7.81
N ILE A 57 -1.09 -2.88 -7.48
CA ILE A 57 -0.67 -4.14 -6.84
C ILE A 57 0.33 -4.90 -7.72
N ALA A 58 0.11 -4.98 -9.03
CA ALA A 58 1.05 -5.62 -9.95
C ALA A 58 2.41 -4.90 -10.00
N ALA A 59 2.41 -3.56 -9.98
CA ALA A 59 3.64 -2.78 -9.90
C ALA A 59 4.36 -2.97 -8.55
N ASN A 60 3.60 -2.97 -7.45
CA ASN A 60 4.13 -3.23 -6.11
C ASN A 60 4.71 -4.66 -5.99
N TYR A 61 4.12 -5.65 -6.67
CA TYR A 61 4.68 -7.01 -6.68
C TYR A 61 6.01 -7.08 -7.42
N GLN A 62 6.19 -6.33 -8.51
CA GLN A 62 7.49 -6.21 -9.16
C GLN A 62 8.51 -5.51 -8.24
N GLN A 63 8.08 -4.46 -7.54
CA GLN A 63 8.92 -3.75 -6.57
C GLN A 63 9.31 -4.66 -5.39
N TYR A 64 8.43 -5.57 -4.98
CA TYR A 64 8.69 -6.57 -3.94
C TYR A 64 9.94 -7.39 -4.23
N ALA A 65 10.10 -7.91 -5.46
CA ALA A 65 11.24 -8.72 -5.83
C ALA A 65 12.59 -7.97 -5.68
N MET A 66 12.61 -6.69 -6.03
CA MET A 66 13.79 -5.83 -5.84
C MET A 66 14.09 -5.59 -4.36
N ASN A 67 13.08 -5.28 -3.58
CA ASN A 67 13.22 -5.06 -2.15
C ASN A 67 13.65 -6.35 -1.41
N ALA A 68 13.12 -7.51 -1.78
CA ALA A 68 13.49 -8.80 -1.19
C ALA A 68 14.97 -9.12 -1.44
N LYS A 69 15.46 -8.86 -2.65
CA LYS A 69 16.88 -8.98 -2.99
C LYS A 69 17.74 -8.03 -2.15
N TRP A 70 17.36 -6.76 -2.06
CA TRP A 70 18.06 -5.78 -1.23
C TRP A 70 18.13 -6.22 0.25
N VAL A 71 17.03 -6.70 0.83
CA VAL A 71 17.00 -7.19 2.22
C VAL A 71 17.98 -8.36 2.42
N ALA A 72 18.01 -9.30 1.49
CA ALA A 72 18.93 -10.44 1.56
C ALA A 72 20.39 -9.99 1.49
N GLU A 73 20.76 -9.17 0.50
CA GLU A 73 22.12 -8.64 0.31
C GLU A 73 22.59 -7.83 1.53
N ASN A 74 21.69 -7.07 2.13
CA ASN A 74 21.99 -6.26 3.30
C ASN A 74 22.20 -7.11 4.55
N ARG A 75 21.41 -8.16 4.74
CA ARG A 75 21.62 -9.14 5.82
C ARG A 75 22.97 -9.81 5.73
N ASP A 76 23.38 -10.20 4.51
CA ASP A 76 24.69 -10.81 4.28
C ASP A 76 25.82 -9.81 4.57
N GLN A 77 25.65 -8.54 4.19
CA GLN A 77 26.65 -7.50 4.51
C GLN A 77 26.73 -7.25 6.01
N LEU A 78 25.60 -7.17 6.72
CA LEU A 78 25.61 -7.00 8.18
C LEU A 78 26.22 -8.19 8.90
N ALA A 79 26.03 -9.42 8.43
CA ALA A 79 26.72 -10.60 8.97
C ALA A 79 28.24 -10.46 8.82
N ARG A 80 28.72 -9.99 7.66
CA ARG A 80 30.16 -9.69 7.46
C ARG A 80 30.64 -8.56 8.37
N ASN A 81 29.88 -7.48 8.48
CA ASN A 81 30.23 -6.37 9.38
C ASN A 81 30.40 -6.82 10.82
N ILE A 82 29.50 -7.66 11.32
CA ILE A 82 29.57 -8.21 12.69
C ILE A 82 30.86 -9.02 12.88
N GLU A 83 31.24 -9.84 11.93
CA GLU A 83 32.46 -10.64 12.02
C GLU A 83 33.71 -9.75 11.98
N LEU A 84 33.76 -8.80 11.04
CA LEU A 84 34.88 -7.85 10.94
C LEU A 84 35.03 -6.99 12.20
N LEU A 85 33.93 -6.50 12.77
CA LEU A 85 33.96 -5.73 14.03
C LEU A 85 34.42 -6.58 15.23
N ARG A 86 34.11 -7.89 15.24
CA ARG A 86 34.66 -8.82 16.25
C ARG A 86 36.18 -8.97 16.08
N GLU A 87 36.66 -9.11 14.85
CA GLU A 87 38.08 -9.21 14.54
C GLU A 87 38.81 -7.92 14.96
N LEU A 88 38.24 -6.74 14.64
CA LEU A 88 38.78 -5.45 15.07
C LEU A 88 38.89 -5.33 16.62
N ARG A 89 37.86 -5.81 17.33
CA ARG A 89 37.88 -5.87 18.80
C ARG A 89 39.03 -6.72 19.36
N HIS A 90 39.48 -7.73 18.60
CA HIS A 90 40.62 -8.58 18.94
C HIS A 90 41.98 -8.02 18.43
N GLY A 91 42.01 -6.78 17.94
CA GLY A 91 43.24 -6.10 17.52
C GLY A 91 43.72 -6.42 16.11
N LYS A 92 42.86 -7.07 15.27
CA LYS A 92 43.18 -7.23 13.86
C LYS A 92 42.98 -5.90 13.12
N LYS A 93 43.90 -5.59 12.19
CA LYS A 93 43.73 -4.47 11.29
C LYS A 93 42.68 -4.81 10.24
N LEU A 94 41.75 -3.86 10.02
CA LEU A 94 40.73 -3.99 9.00
C LEU A 94 41.03 -3.05 7.83
N ASP A 95 40.63 -3.52 6.63
CA ASP A 95 40.46 -2.61 5.50
C ASP A 95 39.08 -1.95 5.62
N PRO A 96 39.00 -0.61 5.74
CA PRO A 96 37.74 0.13 5.85
C PRO A 96 36.74 -0.21 4.73
N ALA A 97 37.21 -0.54 3.53
CA ALA A 97 36.40 -0.88 2.37
C ALA A 97 35.53 -2.16 2.58
N ASN A 98 35.86 -3.00 3.56
CA ASN A 98 35.12 -4.21 3.85
C ASN A 98 33.90 -3.99 4.76
N LEU A 99 33.86 -2.87 5.48
CA LEU A 99 32.70 -2.47 6.27
C LEU A 99 31.76 -1.61 5.42
N GLY A 100 30.49 -1.90 5.45
CA GLY A 100 29.51 -1.15 4.69
C GLY A 100 28.10 -1.31 5.25
N TRP A 101 27.31 -0.26 5.12
CA TRP A 101 25.88 -0.25 5.37
C TRP A 101 25.20 0.25 4.10
N HIS A 102 24.28 -0.57 3.55
CA HIS A 102 23.56 -0.24 2.33
C HIS A 102 22.14 0.16 2.71
N TRP A 103 21.80 1.41 2.53
CA TRP A 103 20.46 1.93 2.76
C TRP A 103 19.77 2.21 1.43
N GLN A 104 18.95 1.27 1.02
CA GLN A 104 18.11 1.41 -0.16
C GLN A 104 16.76 0.78 0.10
N TRP A 105 15.70 1.52 -0.12
CA TRP A 105 14.34 1.02 -0.04
C TRP A 105 13.47 1.76 -1.05
N ASN A 106 12.68 1.01 -1.82
CA ASN A 106 11.66 1.56 -2.70
C ASN A 106 10.29 1.26 -2.11
N SER A 107 9.61 2.30 -1.63
CA SER A 107 8.32 2.17 -0.98
C SER A 107 7.25 1.64 -1.92
N PHE A 108 6.40 0.75 -1.42
CA PHE A 108 5.18 0.34 -2.10
C PHE A 108 4.21 1.51 -2.21
N SER A 109 3.55 1.62 -3.35
CA SER A 109 2.56 2.67 -3.59
C SER A 109 1.21 2.30 -2.98
N GLY A 110 0.51 3.27 -2.40
CA GLY A 110 -0.87 3.17 -1.94
C GLY A 110 -1.77 4.25 -2.56
N VAL A 111 -1.36 4.83 -3.69
CA VAL A 111 -2.06 5.95 -4.32
C VAL A 111 -3.44 5.54 -4.83
N ALA A 112 -3.56 4.38 -5.49
CA ALA A 112 -4.83 3.90 -6.03
C ALA A 112 -5.84 3.58 -4.92
N TRP A 113 -5.36 3.02 -3.80
CA TRP A 113 -6.22 2.75 -2.64
C TRP A 113 -6.74 4.04 -2.00
N ARG A 114 -5.87 5.02 -1.78
CA ARG A 114 -6.29 6.33 -1.28
C ARG A 114 -7.31 6.98 -2.22
N ALA A 115 -7.03 7.01 -3.52
CA ALA A 115 -7.95 7.56 -4.52
C ALA A 115 -9.31 6.87 -4.53
N ALA A 116 -9.36 5.53 -4.42
CA ALA A 116 -10.61 4.77 -4.35
C ALA A 116 -11.43 5.08 -3.09
N ARG A 117 -10.77 5.36 -1.98
CA ARG A 117 -11.43 5.81 -0.74
C ARG A 117 -11.94 7.24 -0.86
N ASP A 118 -11.11 8.14 -1.36
CA ASP A 118 -11.41 9.58 -1.41
C ASP A 118 -12.54 9.91 -2.41
N ASN A 119 -12.65 9.15 -3.52
CA ASN A 119 -13.73 9.30 -4.48
C ASN A 119 -14.99 8.48 -4.16
N GLY A 120 -15.01 7.76 -3.04
CA GLY A 120 -16.15 6.99 -2.55
C GLY A 120 -16.38 5.65 -3.24
N ALA A 121 -15.52 5.20 -4.17
CA ALA A 121 -15.65 3.92 -4.86
C ALA A 121 -15.74 2.73 -3.89
N VAL A 122 -14.98 2.79 -2.80
CA VAL A 122 -14.93 1.73 -1.78
C VAL A 122 -16.31 1.45 -1.17
N SER A 123 -17.16 2.48 -1.00
CA SER A 123 -18.50 2.33 -0.42
C SER A 123 -19.45 1.45 -1.26
N TYR A 124 -19.13 1.25 -2.53
CA TYR A 124 -19.91 0.44 -3.47
C TYR A 124 -19.25 -0.90 -3.83
N MET A 125 -18.10 -1.21 -3.23
CA MET A 125 -17.41 -2.50 -3.40
C MET A 125 -18.02 -3.57 -2.48
N ALA A 126 -17.88 -4.85 -2.87
CA ALA A 126 -18.23 -5.95 -2.00
C ALA A 126 -17.36 -5.96 -0.73
N PRO A 127 -17.92 -6.25 0.46
CA PRO A 127 -17.18 -6.22 1.73
C PRO A 127 -15.90 -7.07 1.72
N ASP A 128 -15.90 -8.24 1.10
CA ASP A 128 -14.75 -9.13 1.02
C ASP A 128 -13.60 -8.51 0.20
N LEU A 129 -13.94 -7.80 -0.88
CA LEU A 129 -12.96 -7.06 -1.68
C LEU A 129 -12.36 -5.90 -0.89
N ILE A 130 -13.19 -5.17 -0.15
CA ILE A 130 -12.71 -4.09 0.73
C ILE A 130 -11.72 -4.64 1.75
N ALA A 131 -12.07 -5.76 2.39
CA ALA A 131 -11.22 -6.41 3.37
C ALA A 131 -9.88 -6.84 2.75
N SER A 132 -9.91 -7.52 1.61
CA SER A 132 -8.70 -7.97 0.90
C SER A 132 -7.77 -6.81 0.55
N TYR A 133 -8.27 -5.75 -0.10
CA TYR A 133 -7.45 -4.58 -0.40
C TYR A 133 -6.94 -3.89 0.86
N SER A 134 -7.79 -3.70 1.88
CA SER A 134 -7.39 -3.06 3.13
C SER A 134 -6.22 -3.77 3.79
N TRP A 135 -6.23 -5.11 3.83
CA TRP A 135 -5.15 -5.90 4.41
C TRP A 135 -3.84 -5.77 3.61
N ILE A 136 -3.89 -5.81 2.28
CA ILE A 136 -2.73 -5.64 1.42
C ILE A 136 -2.08 -4.27 1.69
N TYR A 137 -2.87 -3.18 1.65
CA TYR A 137 -2.33 -1.83 1.82
C TYR A 137 -1.88 -1.54 3.25
N LEU A 138 -2.57 -2.09 4.25
CA LEU A 138 -2.11 -2.02 5.64
C LEU A 138 -0.75 -2.70 5.82
N GLN A 139 -0.57 -3.88 5.22
CA GLN A 139 0.68 -4.62 5.27
C GLN A 139 1.81 -3.89 4.54
N GLN A 140 1.52 -3.28 3.38
CA GLN A 140 2.47 -2.43 2.66
C GLN A 140 2.93 -1.22 3.49
N ASP A 141 2.01 -0.53 4.14
CA ASP A 141 2.31 0.64 4.98
C ASP A 141 3.17 0.24 6.19
N TYR A 142 2.86 -0.90 6.82
CA TYR A 142 3.68 -1.45 7.90
C TYR A 142 5.10 -1.79 7.44
N ILE A 143 5.24 -2.48 6.31
CA ILE A 143 6.55 -2.83 5.72
C ILE A 143 7.32 -1.58 5.34
N ASN A 144 6.70 -0.60 4.67
CA ASN A 144 7.33 0.66 4.31
C ASN A 144 7.88 1.40 5.53
N SER A 145 7.08 1.53 6.58
CA SER A 145 7.48 2.23 7.81
C SER A 145 8.62 1.51 8.51
N THR A 146 8.57 0.18 8.58
CA THR A 146 9.63 -0.66 9.18
C THR A 146 10.93 -0.55 8.40
N ALA A 147 10.86 -0.65 7.07
CA ALA A 147 12.04 -0.54 6.21
C ALA A 147 12.70 0.84 6.31
N LEU A 148 11.91 1.92 6.31
CA LEU A 148 12.44 3.28 6.47
C LEU A 148 13.09 3.50 7.84
N ALA A 149 12.56 2.88 8.90
CA ALA A 149 13.19 2.91 10.21
C ALA A 149 14.57 2.20 10.19
N ILE A 150 14.67 1.04 9.53
CA ILE A 150 15.92 0.30 9.36
C ILE A 150 16.94 1.15 8.58
N VAL A 151 16.53 1.75 7.46
CA VAL A 151 17.38 2.68 6.67
C VAL A 151 17.94 3.79 7.55
N GLY A 152 17.12 4.36 8.44
CA GLY A 152 17.54 5.37 9.39
C GLY A 152 18.61 4.88 10.37
N GLU A 153 18.48 3.66 10.89
CA GLU A 153 19.47 3.06 11.80
C GLU A 153 20.77 2.71 11.07
N GLU A 154 20.71 2.21 9.85
CA GLU A 154 21.88 1.96 9.01
C GLU A 154 22.65 3.25 8.70
N SER A 155 21.92 4.33 8.37
CA SER A 155 22.54 5.64 8.14
C SER A 155 23.31 6.15 9.36
N LYS A 156 22.77 5.93 10.57
CA LYS A 156 23.47 6.30 11.82
C LYS A 156 24.73 5.45 12.04
N ALA A 157 24.68 4.16 11.77
CA ALA A 157 25.83 3.27 11.87
C ALA A 157 26.92 3.64 10.86
N GLY A 158 26.56 3.91 9.62
CA GLY A 158 27.47 4.37 8.58
C GLY A 158 28.13 5.73 8.91
N ALA A 159 27.34 6.68 9.42
CA ALA A 159 27.85 7.99 9.81
C ALA A 159 28.88 7.92 10.96
N ALA A 160 28.70 6.99 11.92
CA ALA A 160 29.65 6.79 12.99
C ALA A 160 31.01 6.25 12.46
N LEU A 161 30.95 5.37 11.45
CA LEU A 161 32.16 4.88 10.80
C LEU A 161 32.86 5.95 9.97
N GLU A 162 32.12 6.72 9.20
CA GLU A 162 32.64 7.83 8.39
C GLU A 162 33.30 8.91 9.26
N ALA A 163 32.70 9.22 10.41
CA ALA A 163 33.26 10.17 11.37
C ALA A 163 34.60 9.71 11.95
N ALA A 164 34.85 8.40 12.05
CA ALA A 164 36.13 7.86 12.55
C ALA A 164 37.25 7.96 11.52
N ALA A 165 36.97 8.27 10.26
CA ALA A 165 37.90 8.37 9.12
C ALA A 165 38.71 7.09 8.82
N ASP A 166 39.07 6.33 9.86
CA ASP A 166 39.73 5.02 9.79
C ASP A 166 39.12 4.10 10.88
N PRO A 167 38.56 2.94 10.55
CA PRO A 167 38.01 1.99 11.52
C PRO A 167 39.02 1.56 12.60
N SER A 168 40.31 1.60 12.29
CA SER A 168 41.39 1.31 13.26
C SER A 168 41.45 2.32 14.39
N ASN A 169 40.86 3.50 14.25
CA ASN A 169 40.78 4.56 15.24
C ASN A 169 39.56 4.46 16.14
N LEU A 170 38.64 3.52 15.87
CA LEU A 170 37.47 3.28 16.72
C LEU A 170 37.92 2.83 18.13
N SER A 171 37.37 3.47 19.12
CA SER A 171 37.56 3.04 20.52
C SER A 171 36.86 1.71 20.77
N PRO A 172 37.24 0.94 21.80
CA PRO A 172 36.54 -0.30 22.16
C PRO A 172 35.05 -0.11 22.43
N LEU A 173 34.62 1.06 22.91
CA LEU A 173 33.21 1.37 23.13
C LEU A 173 32.47 1.59 21.83
N GLU A 174 33.06 2.28 20.86
CA GLU A 174 32.47 2.49 19.52
C GLU A 174 32.33 1.17 18.76
N ILE A 175 33.37 0.30 18.80
CA ILE A 175 33.30 -1.05 18.22
C ILE A 175 32.16 -1.84 18.86
N GLN A 176 32.04 -1.82 20.19
CA GLN A 176 30.95 -2.54 20.86
C GLN A 176 29.58 -1.96 20.48
N THR A 177 29.45 -0.65 20.36
CA THR A 177 28.21 0.02 19.93
C THR A 177 27.82 -0.38 18.51
N LEU A 178 28.76 -0.38 17.57
CA LEU A 178 28.52 -0.80 16.19
C LEU A 178 28.18 -2.30 16.09
N LEU A 179 28.78 -3.16 16.90
CA LEU A 179 28.44 -4.58 16.98
C LEU A 179 26.99 -4.79 17.40
N VAL A 180 26.56 -4.15 18.48
CA VAL A 180 25.18 -4.25 18.98
C VAL A 180 24.22 -3.71 17.93
N LYS A 181 24.51 -2.54 17.37
CA LYS A 181 23.67 -1.90 16.36
C LYS A 181 23.52 -2.76 15.10
N SER A 182 24.62 -3.33 14.59
CA SER A 182 24.58 -4.23 13.44
C SER A 182 23.75 -5.50 13.72
N ALA A 183 23.82 -6.04 14.93
CA ALA A 183 23.00 -7.18 15.32
C ALA A 183 21.52 -6.84 15.42
N GLU A 184 21.17 -5.68 15.98
CA GLU A 184 19.79 -5.17 16.06
C GLU A 184 19.19 -4.97 14.66
N ILE A 185 19.94 -4.33 13.76
CA ILE A 185 19.53 -4.10 12.37
C ILE A 185 19.32 -5.43 11.66
N ASN A 186 20.25 -6.40 11.82
CA ASN A 186 20.10 -7.71 11.19
C ASN A 186 18.88 -8.49 11.69
N LEU A 187 18.55 -8.39 12.97
CA LEU A 187 17.32 -8.95 13.53
C LEU A 187 16.07 -8.27 12.95
N SER A 188 16.09 -6.95 12.84
CA SER A 188 14.99 -6.17 12.23
C SER A 188 14.78 -6.52 10.77
N LEU A 189 15.85 -6.70 9.98
CA LEU A 189 15.80 -7.16 8.60
C LEU A 189 15.25 -8.60 8.47
N SER A 190 15.57 -9.47 9.43
CA SER A 190 15.01 -10.82 9.48
C SER A 190 13.49 -10.79 9.69
N THR A 191 13.03 -9.94 10.60
CA THR A 191 11.60 -9.73 10.83
C THR A 191 10.92 -9.13 9.62
N LEU A 192 11.52 -8.10 9.01
CA LEU A 192 11.04 -7.49 7.78
C LEU A 192 10.87 -8.52 6.65
N GLN A 193 11.89 -9.38 6.46
CA GLN A 193 11.86 -10.44 5.45
C GLN A 193 10.68 -11.41 5.66
N SER A 194 10.42 -11.81 6.91
CA SER A 194 9.29 -12.68 7.24
C SER A 194 7.95 -12.00 6.97
N THR A 195 7.85 -10.71 7.30
CA THR A 195 6.65 -9.90 7.05
C THR A 195 6.41 -9.69 5.56
N MET A 196 7.47 -9.46 4.78
CA MET A 196 7.41 -9.33 3.32
C MET A 196 6.90 -10.62 2.67
N LYS A 197 7.28 -11.80 3.17
CA LYS A 197 6.78 -13.07 2.65
C LYS A 197 5.25 -13.19 2.81
N GLY A 198 4.71 -12.75 3.93
CA GLY A 198 3.25 -12.68 4.12
C GLY A 198 2.55 -11.77 3.10
N LEU A 199 3.18 -10.65 2.72
CA LEU A 199 2.66 -9.77 1.67
C LEU A 199 2.72 -10.44 0.28
N GLU A 200 3.77 -11.20 -0.01
CA GLU A 200 3.88 -11.97 -1.26
C GLU A 200 2.71 -12.94 -1.42
N ASP A 201 2.38 -13.68 -0.37
CA ASP A 201 1.26 -14.62 -0.37
C ASP A 201 -0.07 -13.90 -0.68
N MET A 202 -0.28 -12.69 -0.11
CA MET A 202 -1.45 -11.86 -0.41
C MET A 202 -1.50 -11.40 -1.88
N TYR A 203 -0.37 -11.03 -2.46
CA TYR A 203 -0.31 -10.64 -3.89
C TYR A 203 -0.64 -11.82 -4.81
N ILE A 204 -0.13 -13.02 -4.49
CA ILE A 204 -0.40 -14.23 -5.25
C ILE A 204 -1.89 -14.58 -5.19
N GLU A 205 -2.48 -14.58 -4.00
CA GLU A 205 -3.89 -14.82 -3.79
C GLU A 205 -4.76 -13.84 -4.58
N GLN A 206 -4.44 -12.54 -4.50
CA GLN A 206 -5.16 -11.49 -5.24
C GLN A 206 -5.06 -11.69 -6.77
N SER A 207 -3.92 -12.17 -7.27
CA SER A 207 -3.73 -12.45 -8.69
C SER A 207 -4.56 -13.65 -9.17
N GLN A 208 -4.70 -14.68 -8.34
CA GLN A 208 -5.51 -15.88 -8.61
C GLN A 208 -7.00 -15.55 -8.60
N ASN A 209 -7.47 -14.78 -7.63
CA ASN A 209 -8.85 -14.33 -7.55
C ASN A 209 -9.25 -13.52 -8.78
N ARG A 210 -8.36 -12.67 -9.28
CA ARG A 210 -8.57 -11.93 -10.53
C ARG A 210 -8.73 -12.87 -11.74
N ALA A 211 -7.89 -13.90 -11.85
CA ALA A 211 -7.95 -14.85 -12.96
C ALA A 211 -9.27 -15.64 -12.97
N ALA A 212 -9.83 -15.92 -11.80
CA ALA A 212 -11.11 -16.61 -11.65
C ALA A 212 -12.32 -15.71 -12.01
N GLU A 213 -12.19 -14.38 -11.93
CA GLU A 213 -13.25 -13.41 -12.25
C GLU A 213 -13.29 -13.01 -13.75
N THR A 214 -12.28 -13.36 -14.53
CA THR A 214 -12.22 -13.06 -15.96
C THR A 214 -12.76 -14.28 -16.73
N PRO A 215 -13.96 -14.20 -17.34
CA PRO A 215 -14.55 -15.31 -18.08
C PRO A 215 -13.80 -15.65 -19.36
#